data_bafdef3d51437978c0da2ef6d47e6025
#
_entry.id   bafdef3d51437978c0da2ef6d47e6025
#
_cell.length_a   1.000
_cell.length_b   1.000
_cell.length_c   1.000
_cell.angle_alpha   90.00
_cell.angle_beta   90.00
_cell.angle_gamma   90.00
#
_symmetry.space_group_name_H-M   'P 1'
#
loop_
_entity.id
_entity.type
_entity.pdbx_description
1 polymer ?
#
loop_
_entity_poly.entity_id
_entity_poly.type
_entity_poly.pdbx_seq_one_letter_code
_entity_poly.pdbx_strand_id
1 'polypeptide(L)'
;MSKIYNFFPLSIYRGKIELPENTKKEMVKEIISMKETSDQGLKPSQNAWTGDTHGYEYLFQNKKFRTFYEEVEKHVIKYMDHFELDVSKLDFYFQRSWATLSNSKEHISPHDHSQSNLSFAYYLKKQPGDSQLVLVDKSKHNEFIPQLFTSPSVNRNKIFKKRTINNTPRINIEAEEDDIIIFPSKTLHGTEKNINNNDRISISADISVLAKESKNLEHLTPPFAEWKKFNK
;
A
#
# COMPACT_ATOMS: atom_id res chain seq x y z
N MET A 1 -6.88 -37.41 -15.62
CA MET A 1 -7.20 -35.96 -15.67
C MET A 1 -5.99 -35.19 -15.18
N SER A 2 -5.54 -34.17 -15.91
CA SER A 2 -4.44 -33.29 -15.46
C SER A 2 -4.98 -32.23 -14.52
N LYS A 3 -4.22 -31.85 -13.48
CA LYS A 3 -4.54 -30.77 -12.55
C LYS A 3 -3.37 -29.79 -12.49
N ILE A 4 -3.66 -28.50 -12.38
CA ILE A 4 -2.68 -27.44 -12.13
C ILE A 4 -2.91 -26.96 -10.70
N TYR A 5 -1.85 -26.87 -9.91
CA TYR A 5 -1.87 -26.34 -8.57
C TYR A 5 -1.07 -25.02 -8.53
N ASN A 6 -1.58 -24.04 -7.79
CA ASN A 6 -0.87 -22.81 -7.50
C ASN A 6 -0.45 -22.83 -6.03
N PHE A 7 0.86 -22.74 -5.78
CA PHE A 7 1.43 -22.71 -4.44
C PHE A 7 2.06 -21.33 -4.17
N PHE A 8 2.05 -20.95 -2.89
CA PHE A 8 2.65 -19.70 -2.40
C PHE A 8 2.04 -18.44 -3.04
N PRO A 9 0.71 -18.31 -3.07
CA PRO A 9 0.07 -17.13 -3.59
C PRO A 9 0.36 -15.92 -2.70
N LEU A 10 0.55 -14.74 -3.30
CA LEU A 10 0.46 -13.48 -2.57
C LEU A 10 -1.00 -13.23 -2.19
N SER A 11 -1.27 -13.15 -0.90
CA SER A 11 -2.59 -12.74 -0.41
C SER A 11 -2.61 -11.24 -0.16
N ILE A 12 -3.62 -10.56 -0.68
CA ILE A 12 -3.92 -9.16 -0.39
C ILE A 12 -5.36 -9.07 0.14
N TYR A 13 -5.59 -8.11 1.01
CA TYR A 13 -6.93 -7.84 1.53
C TYR A 13 -7.53 -6.65 0.79
N ARG A 14 -8.82 -6.72 0.45
CA ARG A 14 -9.62 -5.58 0.01
C ARG A 14 -10.85 -5.46 0.90
N GLY A 15 -11.07 -4.27 1.45
CA GLY A 15 -12.26 -3.92 2.23
C GLY A 15 -12.74 -2.55 1.88
N LYS A 16 -13.86 -2.12 2.49
CA LYS A 16 -14.38 -0.75 2.38
C LYS A 16 -14.40 -0.08 3.75
N ILE A 17 -13.96 1.18 3.79
CA ILE A 17 -14.09 2.06 4.95
C ILE A 17 -15.01 3.20 4.56
N GLU A 18 -16.26 3.10 4.97
CA GLU A 18 -17.27 4.12 4.72
C GLU A 18 -17.26 5.14 5.87
N LEU A 19 -16.71 6.30 5.61
CA LEU A 19 -16.69 7.42 6.57
C LEU A 19 -17.86 8.38 6.28
N PRO A 20 -18.35 9.09 7.33
CA PRO A 20 -19.30 10.18 7.13
C PRO A 20 -18.75 11.23 6.15
N GLU A 21 -19.59 11.74 5.27
CA GLU A 21 -19.20 12.70 4.23
C GLU A 21 -18.48 13.95 4.79
N ASN A 22 -18.92 14.46 5.96
CA ASN A 22 -18.25 15.60 6.60
C ASN A 22 -16.82 15.23 7.04
N THR A 23 -16.61 14.04 7.57
CA THR A 23 -15.27 13.55 7.96
C THR A 23 -14.37 13.45 6.72
N LYS A 24 -14.85 12.86 5.63
CA LYS A 24 -14.11 12.80 4.36
C LYS A 24 -13.73 14.19 3.85
N LYS A 25 -14.66 15.14 3.86
CA LYS A 25 -14.41 16.53 3.43
C LYS A 25 -13.35 17.23 4.28
N GLU A 26 -13.37 17.04 5.60
CA GLU A 26 -12.35 17.59 6.50
C GLU A 26 -10.97 16.97 6.26
N MET A 27 -10.91 15.66 6.05
CA MET A 27 -9.66 14.95 5.71
C MET A 27 -9.09 15.44 4.38
N VAL A 28 -9.92 15.55 3.34
CA VAL A 28 -9.50 16.07 2.02
C VAL A 28 -8.97 17.49 2.14
N LYS A 29 -9.68 18.39 2.85
CA LYS A 29 -9.25 19.78 3.08
C LYS A 29 -7.91 19.84 3.79
N GLU A 30 -7.71 19.00 4.80
CA GLU A 30 -6.45 18.94 5.55
C GLU A 30 -5.29 18.50 4.65
N ILE A 31 -5.47 17.46 3.85
CA ILE A 31 -4.43 16.95 2.93
C ILE A 31 -4.08 18.00 1.88
N ILE A 32 -5.06 18.69 1.31
CA ILE A 32 -4.81 19.78 0.35
C ILE A 32 -3.99 20.89 1.01
N SER A 33 -4.34 21.29 2.24
CA SER A 33 -3.59 22.31 3.00
C SER A 33 -2.15 21.89 3.28
N MET A 34 -1.90 20.60 3.62
CA MET A 34 -0.55 20.06 3.79
C MET A 34 0.26 20.20 2.50
N LYS A 35 -0.33 19.81 1.36
CA LYS A 35 0.32 19.94 0.05
C LYS A 35 0.65 21.39 -0.28
N GLU A 36 -0.33 22.29 -0.20
CA GLU A 36 -0.15 23.72 -0.51
C GLU A 36 0.94 24.36 0.36
N THR A 37 1.04 23.94 1.62
CA THR A 37 2.06 24.46 2.54
C THR A 37 3.46 23.96 2.17
N SER A 38 3.60 22.71 1.77
CA SER A 38 4.89 22.07 1.50
C SER A 38 5.40 22.27 0.07
N ASP A 39 4.51 22.51 -0.90
CA ASP A 39 4.87 22.70 -2.33
C ASP A 39 5.33 24.14 -2.67
N GLN A 40 5.39 25.03 -1.70
CA GLN A 40 5.76 26.43 -1.95
C GLN A 40 7.16 26.53 -2.55
N GLY A 41 7.22 27.02 -3.81
CA GLY A 41 8.47 27.21 -4.54
C GLY A 41 9.08 25.96 -5.17
N LEU A 42 8.43 24.80 -5.09
CA LEU A 42 8.90 23.59 -5.75
C LEU A 42 8.51 23.55 -7.23
N LYS A 43 9.38 22.95 -8.07
CA LYS A 43 9.07 22.74 -9.50
C LYS A 43 8.08 21.59 -9.65
N PRO A 44 7.18 21.64 -10.65
CA PRO A 44 6.31 20.50 -10.97
C PRO A 44 7.12 19.22 -11.18
N SER A 45 6.66 18.11 -10.63
CA SER A 45 7.26 16.79 -10.74
C SER A 45 6.34 15.87 -11.56
N GLN A 46 6.89 14.76 -12.10
CA GLN A 46 6.09 13.65 -12.62
C GLN A 46 5.66 12.68 -11.51
N ASN A 47 6.21 12.82 -10.31
CA ASN A 47 5.83 12.05 -9.14
C ASN A 47 4.67 12.75 -8.42
N ALA A 48 3.74 11.95 -7.92
CA ALA A 48 2.69 12.44 -7.03
C ALA A 48 3.29 13.04 -5.76
N TRP A 49 2.62 14.02 -5.19
CA TRP A 49 2.98 14.52 -3.87
C TRP A 49 2.71 13.46 -2.80
N THR A 50 3.67 13.23 -1.90
CA THR A 50 3.54 12.31 -0.78
C THR A 50 3.91 13.01 0.52
N GLY A 51 3.05 12.90 1.54
CA GLY A 51 3.24 13.60 2.82
C GLY A 51 4.49 13.17 3.57
N ASP A 52 4.91 11.91 3.47
CA ASP A 52 6.07 11.37 4.17
C ASP A 52 7.41 12.00 3.72
N THR A 53 7.53 12.42 2.47
CA THR A 53 8.70 13.12 1.96
C THR A 53 8.66 14.64 2.21
N HIS A 54 7.54 15.14 2.75
CA HIS A 54 7.29 16.56 3.00
C HIS A 54 7.04 16.88 4.48
N GLY A 55 7.39 15.97 5.41
CA GLY A 55 7.28 16.19 6.85
C GLY A 55 5.91 15.89 7.46
N TYR A 56 5.06 15.13 6.74
CA TYR A 56 3.73 14.71 7.19
C TYR A 56 3.60 13.18 7.28
N GLU A 57 4.65 12.53 7.82
CA GLU A 57 4.75 11.07 7.92
C GLU A 57 4.04 10.45 9.14
N TYR A 58 3.35 11.26 9.95
CA TYR A 58 2.63 10.81 11.15
C TYR A 58 1.15 11.21 11.13
N LEU A 59 0.49 11.00 9.99
CA LEU A 59 -0.89 11.40 9.77
C LEU A 59 -1.86 10.79 10.82
N PHE A 60 -1.55 9.60 11.34
CA PHE A 60 -2.32 8.95 12.40
C PHE A 60 -2.36 9.73 13.72
N GLN A 61 -1.45 10.69 13.94
CA GLN A 61 -1.47 11.56 15.12
C GLN A 61 -2.43 12.75 14.96
N ASN A 62 -2.88 13.05 13.74
CA ASN A 62 -3.80 14.15 13.49
C ASN A 62 -5.24 13.73 13.84
N LYS A 63 -5.85 14.45 14.79
CA LYS A 63 -7.20 14.14 15.34
C LYS A 63 -8.30 14.05 14.28
N LYS A 64 -8.18 14.75 13.15
CA LYS A 64 -9.15 14.70 12.06
C LYS A 64 -9.22 13.33 11.36
N PHE A 65 -8.17 12.50 11.52
CA PHE A 65 -8.08 11.17 10.92
C PHE A 65 -8.35 10.04 11.92
N ARG A 66 -8.70 10.36 13.17
CA ARG A 66 -8.85 9.37 14.24
C ARG A 66 -9.82 8.25 13.88
N THR A 67 -11.05 8.60 13.51
CA THR A 67 -12.09 7.61 13.14
C THR A 67 -11.65 6.74 11.97
N PHE A 68 -10.94 7.31 11.00
CA PHE A 68 -10.38 6.54 9.89
C PHE A 68 -9.39 5.47 10.38
N TYR A 69 -8.44 5.82 11.26
CA TYR A 69 -7.46 4.85 11.76
C TYR A 69 -8.10 3.79 12.66
N GLU A 70 -9.12 4.13 13.43
CA GLU A 70 -9.92 3.15 14.20
C GLU A 70 -10.59 2.10 13.28
N GLU A 71 -11.01 2.47 12.08
CA GLU A 71 -11.53 1.52 11.07
C GLU A 71 -10.38 0.72 10.41
N VAL A 72 -9.24 1.36 10.10
CA VAL A 72 -8.07 0.66 9.57
C VAL A 72 -7.63 -0.48 10.49
N GLU A 73 -7.56 -0.25 11.80
CA GLU A 73 -7.21 -1.27 12.79
C GLU A 73 -8.09 -2.52 12.66
N LYS A 74 -9.40 -2.34 12.51
CA LYS A 74 -10.34 -3.46 12.33
C LYS A 74 -10.06 -4.25 11.05
N HIS A 75 -9.73 -3.55 9.96
CA HIS A 75 -9.40 -4.18 8.67
C HIS A 75 -8.05 -4.92 8.71
N VAL A 76 -7.07 -4.41 9.44
CA VAL A 76 -5.79 -5.10 9.69
C VAL A 76 -6.03 -6.42 10.43
N ILE A 77 -6.82 -6.40 11.50
CA ILE A 77 -7.15 -7.63 12.24
C ILE A 77 -7.88 -8.64 11.35
N LYS A 78 -8.85 -8.22 10.54
CA LYS A 78 -9.52 -9.11 9.55
C LYS A 78 -8.54 -9.71 8.54
N TYR A 79 -7.50 -8.98 8.15
CA TYR A 79 -6.47 -9.52 7.28
C TYR A 79 -5.62 -10.58 8.00
N MET A 80 -5.33 -10.40 9.29
CA MET A 80 -4.62 -11.40 10.09
C MET A 80 -5.43 -12.68 10.30
N ASP A 81 -6.75 -12.57 10.44
CA ASP A 81 -7.66 -13.72 10.54
C ASP A 81 -7.55 -14.67 9.33
N HIS A 82 -7.27 -14.13 8.13
CA HIS A 82 -7.03 -14.94 6.93
C HIS A 82 -5.85 -15.90 7.07
N PHE A 83 -4.87 -15.55 7.89
CA PHE A 83 -3.69 -16.37 8.17
C PHE A 83 -3.84 -17.23 9.43
N GLU A 84 -5.02 -17.26 10.05
CA GLU A 84 -5.31 -17.98 11.30
C GLU A 84 -4.34 -17.60 12.44
N LEU A 85 -3.89 -16.32 12.48
CA LEU A 85 -2.96 -15.85 13.50
C LEU A 85 -3.68 -15.54 14.82
N ASP A 86 -3.09 -15.97 15.92
CA ASP A 86 -3.53 -15.55 17.25
C ASP A 86 -3.03 -14.12 17.54
N VAL A 87 -3.82 -13.14 17.11
CA VAL A 87 -3.50 -11.71 17.26
C VAL A 87 -3.39 -11.27 18.72
N SER A 88 -3.88 -12.08 19.68
CA SER A 88 -3.71 -11.79 21.10
C SER A 88 -2.25 -11.82 21.56
N LYS A 89 -1.36 -12.47 20.80
CA LYS A 89 0.08 -12.57 21.04
C LYS A 89 0.92 -11.52 20.32
N LEU A 90 0.28 -10.64 19.55
CA LEU A 90 0.93 -9.65 18.72
C LEU A 90 0.48 -8.23 19.09
N ASP A 91 1.40 -7.28 18.95
CA ASP A 91 1.11 -5.85 18.99
C ASP A 91 1.32 -5.25 17.61
N PHE A 92 0.43 -4.33 17.23
CA PHE A 92 0.46 -3.65 15.95
C PHE A 92 0.69 -2.17 16.17
N TYR A 93 1.60 -1.57 15.40
CA TYR A 93 1.96 -0.16 15.53
C TYR A 93 1.95 0.51 14.15
N PHE A 94 1.27 1.63 14.03
CA PHE A 94 1.52 2.53 12.92
C PHE A 94 2.91 3.13 13.09
N GLN A 95 3.83 2.77 12.20
CA GLN A 95 5.20 3.28 12.21
C GLN A 95 5.26 4.65 11.53
N ARG A 96 4.68 4.74 10.33
CA ARG A 96 4.47 5.95 9.57
C ARG A 96 3.12 5.89 8.86
N SER A 97 2.56 7.05 8.56
CA SER A 97 1.38 7.15 7.70
C SER A 97 1.33 8.50 7.02
N TRP A 98 0.91 8.53 5.78
CA TRP A 98 0.92 9.73 4.95
C TRP A 98 -0.21 9.72 3.93
N ALA A 99 -0.53 10.91 3.43
CA ALA A 99 -1.39 11.05 2.26
C ALA A 99 -0.57 11.16 0.98
N THR A 100 -1.15 10.70 -0.12
CA THR A 100 -0.63 10.88 -1.47
C THR A 100 -1.68 11.59 -2.31
N LEU A 101 -1.29 12.68 -2.95
CA LEU A 101 -2.12 13.41 -3.88
C LEU A 101 -1.51 13.34 -5.28
N SER A 102 -2.25 12.75 -6.21
CA SER A 102 -1.81 12.58 -7.61
C SER A 102 -2.67 13.40 -8.54
N ASN A 103 -2.02 14.31 -9.27
CA ASN A 103 -2.62 15.04 -10.38
C ASN A 103 -2.45 14.30 -11.71
N SER A 104 -2.93 14.90 -12.80
CA SER A 104 -2.77 14.36 -14.15
C SER A 104 -1.29 14.11 -14.48
N LYS A 105 -1.00 12.93 -15.05
CA LYS A 105 0.33 12.42 -15.45
C LYS A 105 1.28 12.06 -14.31
N GLU A 106 0.91 12.32 -13.06
CA GLU A 106 1.71 11.91 -11.89
C GLU A 106 1.51 10.43 -11.54
N HIS A 107 2.51 9.85 -10.91
CA HIS A 107 2.52 8.45 -10.49
C HIS A 107 3.44 8.25 -9.27
N ILE A 108 3.38 7.07 -8.69
CA ILE A 108 4.36 6.56 -7.72
C ILE A 108 5.15 5.45 -8.39
N SER A 109 6.47 5.62 -8.44
CA SER A 109 7.38 4.59 -8.99
C SER A 109 7.34 3.31 -8.15
N PRO A 110 7.57 2.14 -8.75
CA PRO A 110 7.59 0.87 -8.03
C PRO A 110 8.63 0.87 -6.90
N HIS A 111 8.19 0.55 -5.69
CA HIS A 111 8.99 0.49 -4.46
C HIS A 111 8.42 -0.55 -3.49
N ASP A 112 9.14 -0.86 -2.44
CA ASP A 112 8.67 -1.63 -1.29
C ASP A 112 9.10 -0.96 0.02
N HIS A 113 8.56 -1.44 1.14
CA HIS A 113 8.79 -0.89 2.47
C HIS A 113 9.50 -1.93 3.34
N SER A 114 10.82 -2.05 3.19
CA SER A 114 11.63 -3.06 3.89
C SER A 114 11.65 -2.88 5.42
N GLN A 115 11.31 -1.68 5.93
CA GLN A 115 11.33 -1.33 7.34
C GLN A 115 10.05 -1.71 8.09
N SER A 116 9.00 -2.19 7.41
CA SER A 116 7.71 -2.51 8.00
C SER A 116 7.22 -3.91 7.62
N ASN A 117 6.16 -4.38 8.26
CA ASN A 117 5.61 -5.71 8.03
C ASN A 117 4.38 -5.69 7.12
N LEU A 118 3.48 -4.73 7.33
CA LEU A 118 2.27 -4.54 6.56
C LEU A 118 2.19 -3.10 6.04
N SER A 119 1.63 -2.95 4.85
CA SER A 119 1.31 -1.65 4.27
C SER A 119 -0.13 -1.66 3.77
N PHE A 120 -0.74 -0.49 3.72
CA PHE A 120 -2.03 -0.35 3.06
C PHE A 120 -2.07 0.88 2.15
N ALA A 121 -3.04 0.88 1.23
CA ALA A 121 -3.48 2.04 0.47
C ALA A 121 -5.00 2.15 0.60
N TYR A 122 -5.49 3.27 1.12
CA TYR A 122 -6.90 3.64 1.20
C TYR A 122 -7.20 4.77 0.23
N TYR A 123 -8.28 4.69 -0.49
CA TYR A 123 -8.66 5.68 -1.51
C TYR A 123 -9.73 6.64 -0.97
N LEU A 124 -9.27 7.76 -0.39
CA LEU A 124 -10.15 8.79 0.18
C LEU A 124 -10.92 9.56 -0.90
N LYS A 125 -10.30 9.78 -2.07
CA LYS A 125 -10.92 10.44 -3.22
C LYS A 125 -10.43 9.77 -4.48
N LYS A 126 -11.33 9.12 -5.21
CA LYS A 126 -11.00 8.40 -6.44
C LYS A 126 -12.21 8.35 -7.38
N GLN A 127 -11.96 8.69 -8.65
CA GLN A 127 -12.97 8.59 -9.68
C GLN A 127 -12.73 7.38 -10.60
N PRO A 128 -13.77 6.88 -11.29
CA PRO A 128 -13.58 5.89 -12.34
C PRO A 128 -12.55 6.34 -13.37
N GLY A 129 -11.58 5.47 -13.69
CA GLY A 129 -10.49 5.78 -14.62
C GLY A 129 -9.26 6.43 -13.98
N ASP A 130 -9.28 6.82 -12.70
CA ASP A 130 -8.06 7.23 -11.99
C ASP A 130 -7.07 6.09 -11.88
N SER A 131 -5.78 6.44 -11.78
CA SER A 131 -4.68 5.48 -11.71
C SER A 131 -4.87 4.41 -10.64
N GLN A 132 -4.50 3.17 -10.99
CA GLN A 132 -4.64 1.99 -10.15
C GLN A 132 -3.36 1.71 -9.35
N LEU A 133 -3.50 0.98 -8.25
CA LEU A 133 -2.37 0.33 -7.58
C LEU A 133 -1.85 -0.78 -8.48
N VAL A 134 -0.54 -0.81 -8.66
CA VAL A 134 0.14 -1.84 -9.44
C VAL A 134 1.00 -2.66 -8.50
N LEU A 135 0.77 -3.98 -8.49
CA LEU A 135 1.67 -4.94 -7.83
C LEU A 135 2.62 -5.53 -8.87
N VAL A 136 3.87 -5.70 -8.48
CA VAL A 136 4.92 -6.24 -9.35
C VAL A 136 5.48 -7.52 -8.75
N ASP A 137 5.43 -8.61 -9.51
CA ASP A 137 6.01 -9.89 -9.11
C ASP A 137 7.54 -9.86 -9.28
N LYS A 138 8.25 -9.80 -8.14
CA LYS A 138 9.72 -9.91 -8.10
C LYS A 138 10.19 -11.35 -8.31
N SER A 139 9.43 -12.32 -7.82
CA SER A 139 9.84 -13.73 -7.77
C SER A 139 9.73 -14.44 -9.11
N LYS A 140 8.73 -14.04 -9.92
CA LYS A 140 8.48 -14.59 -11.28
C LYS A 140 8.54 -16.12 -11.33
N HIS A 141 7.97 -16.79 -10.33
CA HIS A 141 8.04 -18.24 -10.18
C HIS A 141 7.64 -19.04 -11.44
N ASN A 142 6.74 -18.50 -12.25
CA ASN A 142 6.27 -19.15 -13.47
C ASN A 142 7.09 -18.75 -14.72
N GLU A 143 8.12 -17.92 -14.59
CA GLU A 143 8.95 -17.48 -15.71
C GLU A 143 10.06 -18.53 -16.00
N PHE A 144 9.74 -19.57 -16.75
CA PHE A 144 10.66 -20.66 -17.11
C PHE A 144 11.64 -20.31 -18.24
N ILE A 145 11.45 -19.18 -18.92
CA ILE A 145 12.39 -18.58 -19.87
C ILE A 145 12.71 -17.16 -19.41
N PRO A 146 13.96 -16.78 -19.22
CA PRO A 146 14.32 -15.43 -18.79
C PRO A 146 13.67 -14.34 -19.66
N GLN A 147 13.05 -13.35 -19.02
CA GLN A 147 12.35 -12.23 -19.65
C GLN A 147 11.10 -12.61 -20.47
N LEU A 148 10.58 -13.83 -20.36
CA LEU A 148 9.38 -14.26 -21.08
C LEU A 148 8.18 -13.35 -20.77
N PHE A 149 8.03 -12.90 -19.50
CA PHE A 149 6.91 -12.07 -19.10
C PHE A 149 7.13 -10.57 -19.31
N THR A 150 8.37 -10.12 -19.40
CA THR A 150 8.73 -8.70 -19.39
C THR A 150 9.24 -8.16 -20.72
N SER A 151 9.81 -9.02 -21.59
CA SER A 151 10.43 -8.55 -22.83
C SER A 151 9.43 -7.89 -23.79
N PRO A 152 9.73 -6.67 -24.27
CA PRO A 152 8.92 -6.03 -25.30
C PRO A 152 8.80 -6.84 -26.60
N SER A 153 9.82 -7.64 -26.95
CA SER A 153 9.80 -8.50 -28.14
C SER A 153 8.76 -9.61 -28.04
N VAL A 154 8.60 -10.21 -26.86
CA VAL A 154 7.57 -11.21 -26.59
C VAL A 154 6.17 -10.63 -26.82
N ASN A 155 5.94 -9.40 -26.37
CA ASN A 155 4.66 -8.71 -26.56
C ASN A 155 4.43 -8.36 -28.04
N ARG A 156 5.43 -7.80 -28.73
CA ARG A 156 5.33 -7.48 -30.18
C ARG A 156 5.02 -8.71 -31.03
N ASN A 157 5.62 -9.83 -30.70
CA ASN A 157 5.43 -11.09 -31.46
C ASN A 157 4.20 -11.89 -30.97
N LYS A 158 3.39 -11.34 -30.07
CA LYS A 158 2.14 -11.95 -29.56
C LYS A 158 2.33 -13.41 -29.10
N ILE A 159 3.42 -13.70 -28.41
CA ILE A 159 3.73 -15.06 -27.89
C ILE A 159 2.63 -15.54 -26.94
N PHE A 160 2.02 -14.63 -26.16
CA PHE A 160 0.87 -14.94 -25.30
C PHE A 160 -0.44 -14.66 -26.03
N LYS A 161 -1.33 -15.65 -26.04
CA LYS A 161 -2.72 -15.48 -26.52
C LYS A 161 -3.51 -14.51 -25.65
N LYS A 162 -3.27 -14.56 -24.31
CA LYS A 162 -3.91 -13.71 -23.30
C LYS A 162 -2.99 -13.54 -22.11
N ARG A 163 -2.94 -12.35 -21.53
CA ARG A 163 -2.31 -12.11 -20.24
C ARG A 163 -3.25 -12.51 -19.10
N THR A 164 -2.68 -13.19 -18.11
CA THR A 164 -3.38 -13.67 -16.90
C THR A 164 -2.47 -13.49 -15.70
N ILE A 165 -2.98 -13.72 -14.50
CA ILE A 165 -2.18 -13.69 -13.26
C ILE A 165 -0.99 -14.67 -13.27
N ASN A 166 -1.04 -15.72 -14.10
CA ASN A 166 0.01 -16.74 -14.17
C ASN A 166 1.14 -16.40 -15.16
N ASN A 167 0.98 -15.37 -15.97
CA ASN A 167 1.93 -15.03 -17.04
C ASN A 167 2.15 -13.53 -17.21
N THR A 168 1.91 -12.75 -16.14
CA THR A 168 2.19 -11.32 -16.11
C THR A 168 3.07 -10.99 -14.90
N PRO A 169 4.07 -10.11 -15.07
CA PRO A 169 4.86 -9.63 -13.93
C PRO A 169 4.19 -8.46 -13.20
N ARG A 170 3.03 -7.99 -13.66
CA ARG A 170 2.34 -6.83 -13.10
C ARG A 170 0.84 -7.07 -13.08
N ILE A 171 0.21 -6.70 -11.97
CA ILE A 171 -1.23 -6.79 -11.75
C ILE A 171 -1.74 -5.44 -11.29
N ASN A 172 -2.77 -4.93 -11.95
CA ASN A 172 -3.48 -3.73 -11.53
C ASN A 172 -4.61 -4.13 -10.58
N ILE A 173 -4.68 -3.47 -9.44
CA ILE A 173 -5.77 -3.63 -8.49
C ILE A 173 -6.81 -2.55 -8.79
N GLU A 174 -7.95 -2.97 -9.32
CA GLU A 174 -9.07 -2.08 -9.62
C GLU A 174 -9.78 -1.68 -8.31
N ALA A 175 -9.19 -0.71 -7.61
CA ALA A 175 -9.76 -0.14 -6.41
C ALA A 175 -10.71 1.02 -6.74
N GLU A 176 -11.74 1.17 -5.92
CA GLU A 176 -12.71 2.27 -5.95
C GLU A 176 -12.48 3.24 -4.79
N GLU A 177 -13.21 4.36 -4.78
CA GLU A 177 -13.26 5.21 -3.60
C GLU A 177 -13.77 4.41 -2.39
N ASP A 178 -13.23 4.72 -1.21
CA ASP A 178 -13.44 4.03 0.06
C ASP A 178 -12.85 2.62 0.17
N ASP A 179 -12.21 2.10 -0.87
CA ASP A 179 -11.48 0.84 -0.76
C ASP A 179 -10.20 1.01 0.07
N ILE A 180 -9.94 0.04 0.96
CA ILE A 180 -8.66 -0.20 1.60
C ILE A 180 -8.06 -1.51 1.05
N ILE A 181 -6.81 -1.43 0.59
CA ILE A 181 -6.03 -2.57 0.12
C ILE A 181 -4.86 -2.78 1.08
N ILE A 182 -4.78 -3.95 1.74
CA ILE A 182 -3.70 -4.28 2.69
C ILE A 182 -2.86 -5.42 2.11
N PHE A 183 -1.55 -5.31 2.24
CA PHE A 183 -0.59 -6.27 1.70
C PHE A 183 0.70 -6.30 2.53
N PRO A 184 1.52 -7.38 2.42
CA PRO A 184 2.84 -7.42 3.05
C PRO A 184 3.73 -6.30 2.50
N SER A 185 4.40 -5.55 3.38
CA SER A 185 5.20 -4.37 3.00
C SER A 185 6.32 -4.65 2.01
N LYS A 186 6.84 -5.88 1.98
CA LYS A 186 7.85 -6.34 1.00
C LYS A 186 7.32 -6.49 -0.44
N THR A 187 6.01 -6.32 -0.66
CA THR A 187 5.40 -6.38 -1.99
C THR A 187 5.83 -5.17 -2.80
N LEU A 188 6.50 -5.40 -3.94
CA LEU A 188 6.86 -4.31 -4.85
C LEU A 188 5.58 -3.75 -5.47
N HIS A 189 5.34 -2.46 -5.27
CA HIS A 189 4.13 -1.80 -5.70
C HIS A 189 4.37 -0.35 -6.11
N GLY A 190 3.44 0.21 -6.85
CA GLY A 190 3.46 1.59 -7.30
C GLY A 190 2.08 1.97 -7.85
N THR A 191 2.01 3.03 -8.66
CA THR A 191 0.77 3.38 -9.35
C THR A 191 1.02 3.57 -10.85
N GLU A 192 -0.02 3.42 -11.64
CA GLU A 192 0.00 3.92 -13.01
C GLU A 192 0.02 5.45 -13.01
N LYS A 193 0.32 6.04 -14.18
CA LYS A 193 0.14 7.48 -14.37
C LYS A 193 -1.35 7.83 -14.28
N ASN A 194 -1.69 8.85 -13.50
CA ASN A 194 -3.05 9.36 -13.48
C ASN A 194 -3.35 10.03 -14.82
N ILE A 195 -4.38 9.57 -15.52
CA ILE A 195 -4.76 10.11 -16.84
C ILE A 195 -5.89 11.13 -16.75
N ASN A 196 -6.61 11.16 -15.64
CA ASN A 196 -7.67 12.13 -15.38
C ASN A 196 -7.09 13.48 -14.90
N ASN A 197 -7.83 14.54 -15.12
CA ASN A 197 -7.48 15.89 -14.64
C ASN A 197 -7.93 16.16 -13.19
N ASN A 198 -8.42 15.14 -12.51
CA ASN A 198 -8.89 15.24 -11.12
C ASN A 198 -7.81 14.80 -10.15
N ASP A 199 -7.84 15.40 -8.97
CA ASP A 199 -7.00 14.95 -7.87
C ASP A 199 -7.48 13.59 -7.37
N ARG A 200 -6.60 12.60 -7.39
CA ARG A 200 -6.76 11.35 -6.67
C ARG A 200 -6.02 11.45 -5.32
N ILE A 201 -6.72 11.18 -4.23
CA ILE A 201 -6.14 11.20 -2.88
C ILE A 201 -6.21 9.81 -2.28
N SER A 202 -5.07 9.29 -1.85
CA SER A 202 -4.98 8.06 -1.07
C SER A 202 -4.23 8.30 0.24
N ILE A 203 -4.48 7.44 1.23
CA ILE A 203 -3.75 7.41 2.50
C ILE A 203 -3.07 6.06 2.61
N SER A 204 -1.81 6.08 3.02
CA SER A 204 -0.98 4.89 3.20
C SER A 204 -0.36 4.88 4.59
N ALA A 205 0.05 3.71 5.05
CA ALA A 205 0.85 3.57 6.25
C ALA A 205 1.77 2.35 6.18
N ASP A 206 2.83 2.44 6.99
CA ASP A 206 3.70 1.37 7.40
C ASP A 206 3.27 0.88 8.78
N ILE A 207 3.02 -0.43 8.90
CA ILE A 207 2.60 -1.07 10.14
C ILE A 207 3.66 -2.08 10.55
N SER A 208 4.14 -1.96 11.79
CA SER A 208 5.01 -2.93 12.44
C SER A 208 4.19 -3.91 13.26
N VAL A 209 4.58 -5.19 13.20
CA VAL A 209 3.98 -6.28 13.99
C VAL A 209 5.06 -6.84 14.90
N LEU A 210 4.84 -6.78 16.20
CA LEU A 210 5.77 -7.18 17.24
C LEU A 210 5.18 -8.31 18.07
N ALA A 211 6.02 -9.18 18.60
CA ALA A 211 5.59 -10.13 19.63
C ALA A 211 5.30 -9.39 20.94
N LYS A 212 4.21 -9.74 21.65
CA LYS A 212 3.98 -9.26 23.02
C LYS A 212 4.99 -9.83 24.02
N GLU A 213 5.44 -11.07 23.77
CA GLU A 213 6.48 -11.73 24.51
C GLU A 213 7.45 -12.38 23.51
N SER A 214 8.76 -12.16 23.67
CA SER A 214 9.78 -12.66 22.74
C SER A 214 10.32 -14.04 23.10
N LYS A 215 9.95 -14.61 24.24
CA LYS A 215 10.43 -15.91 24.70
C LYS A 215 10.13 -17.01 23.67
N ASN A 216 11.17 -17.68 23.17
CA ASN A 216 11.10 -18.71 22.11
C ASN A 216 10.58 -18.21 20.73
N LEU A 217 10.62 -16.90 20.47
CA LEU A 217 10.17 -16.28 19.21
C LEU A 217 11.30 -15.42 18.61
N GLU A 218 12.46 -16.03 18.38
CA GLU A 218 13.71 -15.32 17.97
C GLU A 218 13.61 -14.56 16.64
N HIS A 219 12.66 -14.93 15.77
CA HIS A 219 12.49 -14.28 14.46
C HIS A 219 11.43 -13.18 14.44
N LEU A 220 10.69 -13.00 15.53
CA LEU A 220 9.76 -11.88 15.68
C LEU A 220 10.45 -10.70 16.38
N THR A 221 10.09 -9.51 15.95
CA THR A 221 10.56 -8.28 16.60
C THR A 221 10.05 -8.28 18.05
N PRO A 222 10.94 -8.11 19.07
CA PRO A 222 10.54 -8.13 20.47
C PRO A 222 9.69 -6.90 20.82
N PRO A 223 8.99 -6.91 21.98
CA PRO A 223 8.18 -5.80 22.43
C PRO A 223 8.96 -4.48 22.44
N PHE A 224 8.36 -3.42 21.94
CA PHE A 224 9.01 -2.10 21.85
C PHE A 224 9.46 -1.57 23.23
N ALA A 225 8.73 -1.89 24.29
CA ALA A 225 9.05 -1.49 25.66
C ALA A 225 10.42 -2.04 26.16
N GLU A 226 10.90 -3.14 25.56
CA GLU A 226 12.18 -3.76 25.93
C GLU A 226 13.37 -3.17 25.16
N TRP A 227 13.14 -2.26 24.23
CA TRP A 227 14.22 -1.68 23.43
C TRP A 227 14.98 -0.64 24.22
N LYS A 228 16.32 -0.69 24.12
CA LYS A 228 17.21 0.28 24.76
C LYS A 228 17.83 1.19 23.72
N LYS A 229 17.53 2.49 23.84
CA LYS A 229 18.23 3.51 23.06
C LYS A 229 19.68 3.64 23.55
N PHE A 230 20.63 3.72 22.61
CA PHE A 230 22.00 4.04 22.96
C PHE A 230 22.10 5.45 23.53
N ASN A 231 22.82 5.59 24.65
CA ASN A 231 23.24 6.91 25.13
C ASN A 231 24.32 7.44 24.20
N LYS A 232 24.10 8.63 23.66
CA LYS A 232 25.15 9.37 22.92
C LYS A 232 26.04 10.11 23.88
#